data_e61acc5d1787b0ca94b00bfcf143611c
#
_entry.id   e61acc5d1787b0ca94b00bfcf143611c
#
_cell.length_a   1.000
_cell.length_b   1.000
_cell.length_c   1.000
_cell.angle_alpha   90.00
_cell.angle_beta   90.00
_cell.angle_gamma   90.00
#
_symmetry.space_group_name_H-M   'P 1'
#
loop_
_entity.id
_entity.type
_entity.pdbx_description
1 polymer ?
#
loop_
_entity_poly.entity_id
_entity_poly.type
_entity_poly.pdbx_seq_one_letter_code
_entity_poly.pdbx_strand_id
1 'polypeptide(L)'
;MADSDQFIALNFSPLEEQAMRDEARAFYQQMSTRRSVREFSSQEVPQSVLEDAIRAAGTAPSGANMQPWHFVVVQNPTLKRQIREAAEKEERELYDHRASDEWLRALAPLGTDAQKPFLETAPALIAIFLKKVTLDVDGNKHKNYYTSESVGIATGMLITALHRAGLATLTHTPSPMKFLSEILQRPDHERPFLLLVVGYPAKGVQVPDIARAALDDIATFLS
;
A
#
# COMPACT_ATOMS: atom_id res chain seq x y z
N MET A 1 -26.43 22.42 18.56
CA MET A 1 -27.14 21.81 17.43
C MET A 1 -26.29 22.05 16.21
N ALA A 2 -25.92 21.00 15.48
CA ALA A 2 -25.17 21.16 14.23
C ALA A 2 -26.06 21.92 13.22
N ASP A 3 -25.47 22.85 12.51
CA ASP A 3 -26.15 23.66 11.48
C ASP A 3 -26.65 22.70 10.38
N SER A 4 -27.94 22.75 10.05
CA SER A 4 -28.59 21.84 9.07
C SER A 4 -27.94 21.92 7.69
N ASP A 5 -27.23 23.01 7.38
CA ASP A 5 -26.58 23.26 6.10
C ASP A 5 -25.25 22.50 5.92
N GLN A 6 -24.79 21.79 6.95
CA GLN A 6 -23.57 20.96 6.90
C GLN A 6 -23.82 19.49 6.55
N PHE A 7 -25.08 19.08 6.39
CA PHE A 7 -25.45 17.70 6.10
C PHE A 7 -26.15 17.59 4.75
N ILE A 8 -25.80 16.54 4.02
CA ILE A 8 -26.46 16.17 2.75
C ILE A 8 -27.14 14.81 2.91
N ALA A 9 -28.19 14.56 2.13
CA ALA A 9 -28.82 13.25 2.11
C ALA A 9 -27.84 12.18 1.60
N LEU A 10 -27.80 11.03 2.30
CA LEU A 10 -27.03 9.88 1.87
C LEU A 10 -27.65 9.28 0.60
N ASN A 11 -26.90 9.29 -0.50
CA ASN A 11 -27.27 8.58 -1.71
C ASN A 11 -26.78 7.12 -1.59
N PHE A 12 -27.66 6.23 -1.10
CA PHE A 12 -27.36 4.83 -0.89
C PHE A 12 -28.54 3.96 -1.29
N SER A 13 -28.28 2.95 -2.12
CA SER A 13 -29.25 1.94 -2.51
C SER A 13 -28.82 0.57 -2.01
N PRO A 14 -29.54 -0.08 -1.10
CA PRO A 14 -29.22 -1.44 -0.66
C PRO A 14 -29.43 -2.42 -1.82
N LEU A 15 -28.62 -3.48 -1.83
CA LEU A 15 -28.81 -4.59 -2.74
C LEU A 15 -29.86 -5.55 -2.17
N GLU A 16 -30.58 -6.22 -3.03
CA GLU A 16 -31.38 -7.39 -2.67
C GLU A 16 -30.50 -8.49 -2.09
N GLU A 17 -31.04 -9.31 -1.18
CA GLU A 17 -30.26 -10.27 -0.40
C GLU A 17 -29.40 -11.23 -1.27
N GLN A 18 -29.98 -11.76 -2.35
CA GLN A 18 -29.21 -12.64 -3.23
C GLN A 18 -28.06 -11.91 -3.93
N ALA A 19 -28.29 -10.72 -4.46
CA ALA A 19 -27.29 -9.89 -5.09
C ALA A 19 -26.18 -9.50 -4.08
N MET A 20 -26.54 -9.19 -2.84
CA MET A 20 -25.57 -8.91 -1.76
C MET A 20 -24.64 -10.10 -1.49
N ARG A 21 -25.21 -11.32 -1.44
CA ARG A 21 -24.44 -12.56 -1.24
C ARG A 21 -23.51 -12.83 -2.40
N ASP A 22 -23.97 -12.63 -3.62
CA ASP A 22 -23.21 -12.89 -4.84
C ASP A 22 -22.05 -11.90 -4.97
N GLU A 23 -22.27 -10.60 -4.74
CA GLU A 23 -21.22 -9.57 -4.75
C GLU A 23 -20.17 -9.81 -3.66
N ALA A 24 -20.59 -10.13 -2.43
CA ALA A 24 -19.65 -10.43 -1.35
C ALA A 24 -18.78 -11.64 -1.68
N ARG A 25 -19.37 -12.69 -2.24
CA ARG A 25 -18.65 -13.91 -2.66
C ARG A 25 -17.70 -13.64 -3.82
N ALA A 26 -18.14 -12.91 -4.84
CA ALA A 26 -17.33 -12.57 -6.00
C ALA A 26 -16.11 -11.72 -5.58
N PHE A 27 -16.31 -10.75 -4.71
CA PHE A 27 -15.23 -9.95 -4.17
C PHE A 27 -14.22 -10.78 -3.36
N TYR A 28 -14.70 -11.66 -2.48
CA TYR A 28 -13.83 -12.60 -1.75
C TYR A 28 -13.01 -13.48 -2.70
N GLN A 29 -13.66 -14.10 -3.69
CA GLN A 29 -12.97 -14.93 -4.68
C GLN A 29 -11.88 -14.16 -5.41
N GLN A 30 -12.15 -12.95 -5.86
CA GLN A 30 -11.16 -12.09 -6.49
C GLN A 30 -9.99 -11.79 -5.54
N MET A 31 -10.28 -11.37 -4.31
CA MET A 31 -9.23 -11.03 -3.34
C MET A 31 -8.43 -12.25 -2.88
N SER A 32 -9.00 -13.44 -2.92
CA SER A 32 -8.29 -14.68 -2.57
C SER A 32 -7.16 -15.01 -3.55
N THR A 33 -7.21 -14.52 -4.78
CA THR A 33 -6.15 -14.69 -5.79
C THR A 33 -4.99 -13.74 -5.64
N ARG A 34 -5.14 -12.66 -4.83
CA ARG A 34 -4.08 -11.68 -4.63
C ARG A 34 -2.86 -12.28 -3.92
N ARG A 35 -1.68 -12.05 -4.51
CA ARG A 35 -0.39 -12.50 -3.96
C ARG A 35 0.62 -11.34 -3.94
N SER A 36 1.60 -11.40 -3.03
CA SER A 36 2.79 -10.55 -3.08
C SER A 36 3.74 -11.08 -4.13
N VAL A 37 4.01 -10.31 -5.17
CA VAL A 37 4.84 -10.69 -6.32
C VAL A 37 6.18 -9.98 -6.20
N ARG A 38 7.28 -10.71 -6.46
CA ARG A 38 8.66 -10.18 -6.40
C ARG A 38 9.37 -10.14 -7.74
N GLU A 39 8.75 -10.66 -8.78
CA GLU A 39 9.27 -10.62 -10.14
C GLU A 39 8.25 -9.94 -11.04
N PHE A 40 8.64 -8.79 -11.59
CA PHE A 40 7.78 -7.95 -12.41
C PHE A 40 8.26 -7.90 -13.85
N SER A 41 7.31 -7.75 -14.76
CA SER A 41 7.56 -7.31 -16.14
C SER A 41 7.87 -5.81 -16.15
N SER A 42 8.67 -5.38 -17.12
CA SER A 42 8.91 -3.96 -17.39
C SER A 42 7.79 -3.30 -18.20
N GLN A 43 6.72 -4.03 -18.52
CA GLN A 43 5.58 -3.51 -19.27
C GLN A 43 4.97 -2.32 -18.53
N GLU A 44 4.81 -1.20 -19.23
CA GLU A 44 4.25 0.03 -18.66
C GLU A 44 2.79 -0.15 -18.24
N VAL A 45 2.43 0.50 -17.14
CA VAL A 45 1.06 0.61 -16.65
C VAL A 45 0.50 1.96 -17.08
N PRO A 46 -0.69 2.00 -17.69
CA PRO A 46 -1.32 3.27 -18.04
C PRO A 46 -1.46 4.19 -16.85
N GLN A 47 -1.06 5.45 -17.01
CA GLN A 47 -1.09 6.43 -15.92
C GLN A 47 -2.50 6.59 -15.32
N SER A 48 -3.55 6.59 -16.15
CA SER A 48 -4.93 6.70 -15.68
C SER A 48 -5.34 5.59 -14.71
N VAL A 49 -4.80 4.37 -14.88
CA VAL A 49 -5.06 3.25 -13.95
C VAL A 49 -4.45 3.53 -12.57
N LEU A 50 -3.23 4.09 -12.54
CA LEU A 50 -2.57 4.47 -11.28
C LEU A 50 -3.33 5.63 -10.62
N GLU A 51 -3.75 6.62 -11.39
CA GLU A 51 -4.54 7.76 -10.90
C GLU A 51 -5.86 7.31 -10.28
N ASP A 52 -6.61 6.46 -10.97
CA ASP A 52 -7.91 5.97 -10.47
C ASP A 52 -7.75 5.09 -9.22
N ALA A 53 -6.70 4.27 -9.16
CA ALA A 53 -6.39 3.49 -7.97
C ALA A 53 -6.04 4.40 -6.76
N ILE A 54 -5.31 5.50 -7.00
CA ILE A 54 -5.00 6.50 -5.96
C ILE A 54 -6.27 7.27 -5.56
N ARG A 55 -7.14 7.65 -6.52
CA ARG A 55 -8.44 8.25 -6.20
C ARG A 55 -9.27 7.33 -5.32
N ALA A 56 -9.33 6.04 -5.65
CA ALA A 56 -10.02 5.05 -4.81
C ALA A 56 -9.42 4.98 -3.39
N ALA A 57 -8.09 4.96 -3.27
CA ALA A 57 -7.42 5.03 -1.97
C ALA A 57 -7.76 6.32 -1.20
N GLY A 58 -7.86 7.43 -1.90
CA GLY A 58 -8.21 8.74 -1.34
C GLY A 58 -9.63 8.84 -0.78
N THR A 59 -10.53 7.88 -1.10
CA THR A 59 -11.87 7.80 -0.50
C THR A 59 -11.90 7.07 0.84
N ALA A 60 -10.75 6.62 1.34
CA ALA A 60 -10.67 5.93 2.61
C ALA A 60 -11.19 6.80 3.77
N PRO A 61 -11.85 6.22 4.77
CA PRO A 61 -12.18 6.96 5.99
C PRO A 61 -10.92 7.36 6.74
N SER A 62 -10.97 8.50 7.42
CA SER A 62 -9.85 8.98 8.25
C SER A 62 -10.35 9.72 9.47
N GLY A 63 -9.58 9.75 10.55
CA GLY A 63 -9.91 10.47 11.77
C GLY A 63 -10.22 11.94 11.45
N ALA A 64 -11.42 12.39 11.82
CA ALA A 64 -11.94 13.73 11.53
C ALA A 64 -11.81 14.17 10.06
N ASN A 65 -11.85 13.22 9.14
CA ASN A 65 -11.66 13.44 7.70
C ASN A 65 -10.34 14.17 7.34
N MET A 66 -9.29 13.95 8.13
CA MET A 66 -8.02 14.66 7.96
C MET A 66 -7.19 14.18 6.77
N GLN A 67 -7.49 13.00 6.21
CA GLN A 67 -6.86 12.45 5.01
C GLN A 67 -5.31 12.54 5.06
N PRO A 68 -4.70 11.91 6.08
CA PRO A 68 -3.28 12.13 6.42
C PRO A 68 -2.31 11.32 5.55
N TRP A 69 -2.60 11.15 4.29
CA TRP A 69 -1.81 10.43 3.32
C TRP A 69 -1.29 11.34 2.21
N HIS A 70 -0.15 10.92 1.65
CA HIS A 70 0.35 11.45 0.40
C HIS A 70 0.99 10.32 -0.41
N PHE A 71 0.65 10.23 -1.69
CA PHE A 71 1.16 9.20 -2.59
C PHE A 71 2.10 9.82 -3.61
N VAL A 72 3.30 9.26 -3.75
CA VAL A 72 4.27 9.68 -4.77
C VAL A 72 4.47 8.52 -5.73
N VAL A 73 4.04 8.69 -6.97
CA VAL A 73 4.26 7.72 -8.05
C VAL A 73 5.62 7.96 -8.68
N VAL A 74 6.46 6.93 -8.70
CA VAL A 74 7.82 6.97 -9.24
C VAL A 74 7.89 6.02 -10.43
N GLN A 75 7.98 6.58 -11.64
CA GLN A 75 8.21 5.85 -12.89
C GLN A 75 9.58 6.19 -13.50
N ASN A 76 10.22 7.27 -13.04
CA ASN A 76 11.53 7.71 -13.51
C ASN A 76 12.60 6.67 -13.19
N PRO A 77 13.34 6.13 -14.21
CA PRO A 77 14.32 5.07 -14.01
C PRO A 77 15.47 5.45 -13.07
N THR A 78 15.92 6.73 -13.13
CA THR A 78 17.01 7.20 -12.27
C THR A 78 16.58 7.23 -10.80
N LEU A 79 15.37 7.72 -10.50
CA LEU A 79 14.83 7.71 -9.15
C LEU A 79 14.59 6.29 -8.64
N LYS A 80 14.08 5.38 -9.49
CA LYS A 80 13.91 3.96 -9.12
C LYS A 80 15.23 3.30 -8.76
N ARG A 81 16.30 3.57 -9.52
CA ARG A 81 17.66 3.09 -9.22
C ARG A 81 18.15 3.62 -7.87
N GLN A 82 18.04 4.93 -7.62
CA GLN A 82 18.43 5.52 -6.35
C GLN A 82 17.68 4.92 -5.16
N ILE A 83 16.38 4.69 -5.32
CA ILE A 83 15.53 4.03 -4.31
C ILE A 83 16.01 2.59 -4.08
N ARG A 84 16.31 1.85 -5.14
CA ARG A 84 16.83 0.47 -5.03
C ARG A 84 18.15 0.43 -4.27
N GLU A 85 19.14 1.23 -4.69
CA GLU A 85 20.47 1.28 -4.07
C GLU A 85 20.37 1.59 -2.56
N ALA A 86 19.55 2.59 -2.20
CA ALA A 86 19.33 2.95 -0.81
C ALA A 86 18.60 1.85 -0.02
N ALA A 87 17.55 1.25 -0.60
CA ALA A 87 16.81 0.16 0.03
C ALA A 87 17.70 -1.07 0.24
N GLU A 88 18.48 -1.48 -0.76
CA GLU A 88 19.40 -2.62 -0.66
C GLU A 88 20.52 -2.40 0.37
N LYS A 89 20.94 -1.15 0.59
CA LYS A 89 21.87 -0.82 1.67
C LYS A 89 21.22 -1.08 3.04
N GLU A 90 20.01 -0.63 3.26
CA GLU A 90 19.28 -0.88 4.52
C GLU A 90 18.95 -2.36 4.73
N GLU A 91 18.64 -3.07 3.65
CA GLU A 91 18.38 -4.51 3.69
C GLU A 91 19.65 -5.29 4.04
N ARG A 92 20.81 -4.95 3.49
CA ARG A 92 22.08 -5.58 3.90
C ARG A 92 22.34 -5.39 5.38
N GLU A 93 22.19 -4.18 5.90
CA GLU A 93 22.32 -3.91 7.33
C GLU A 93 21.31 -4.71 8.18
N LEU A 94 20.10 -4.93 7.65
CA LEU A 94 19.10 -5.76 8.31
C LEU A 94 19.54 -7.23 8.35
N TYR A 95 19.87 -7.82 7.20
CA TYR A 95 20.21 -9.24 7.08
C TYR A 95 21.51 -9.59 7.79
N ASP A 96 22.51 -8.70 7.75
CA ASP A 96 23.84 -8.96 8.29
C ASP A 96 23.96 -8.65 9.79
N HIS A 97 23.18 -7.68 10.32
CA HIS A 97 23.43 -7.13 11.65
C HIS A 97 22.21 -6.93 12.54
N ARG A 98 21.00 -6.72 12.00
CA ARG A 98 19.84 -6.32 12.81
C ARG A 98 18.76 -7.37 12.98
N ALA A 99 18.64 -8.31 12.04
CA ALA A 99 17.61 -9.34 12.09
C ALA A 99 18.01 -10.45 13.06
N SER A 100 17.08 -10.90 13.89
CA SER A 100 17.26 -12.11 14.71
C SER A 100 17.19 -13.37 13.84
N ASP A 101 17.81 -14.45 14.31
CA ASP A 101 17.72 -15.76 13.64
C ASP A 101 16.27 -16.24 13.45
N GLU A 102 15.40 -15.90 14.40
CA GLU A 102 13.96 -16.21 14.29
C GLU A 102 13.33 -15.46 13.13
N TRP A 103 13.64 -14.17 12.99
CA TRP A 103 13.13 -13.37 11.86
C TRP A 103 13.68 -13.86 10.53
N LEU A 104 14.97 -14.16 10.42
CA LEU A 104 15.56 -14.70 9.19
C LEU A 104 14.90 -16.04 8.81
N ARG A 105 14.63 -16.91 9.79
CA ARG A 105 13.89 -18.17 9.55
C ARG A 105 12.46 -17.93 9.05
N ALA A 106 11.80 -16.89 9.54
CA ALA A 106 10.46 -16.51 9.07
C ALA A 106 10.46 -15.94 7.64
N LEU A 107 11.55 -15.28 7.24
CA LEU A 107 11.71 -14.73 5.89
C LEU A 107 12.12 -15.77 4.84
N ALA A 108 12.86 -16.81 5.24
CA ALA A 108 13.39 -17.82 4.33
C ALA A 108 12.33 -18.45 3.39
N PRO A 109 11.13 -18.88 3.86
CA PRO A 109 10.10 -19.43 2.98
C PRO A 109 9.52 -18.42 1.98
N LEU A 110 9.76 -17.12 2.18
CA LEU A 110 9.25 -16.07 1.32
C LEU A 110 10.17 -15.77 0.13
N GLY A 111 11.37 -16.38 0.07
CA GLY A 111 12.32 -16.21 -1.02
C GLY A 111 12.78 -14.75 -1.17
N THR A 112 13.05 -14.06 -0.06
CA THR A 112 13.51 -12.67 -0.06
C THR A 112 14.91 -12.56 0.55
N ASP A 113 15.73 -11.73 -0.01
CA ASP A 113 17.11 -11.44 0.39
C ASP A 113 17.39 -9.92 0.36
N ALA A 114 18.66 -9.52 0.50
CA ALA A 114 19.04 -8.12 0.47
C ALA A 114 18.94 -7.47 -0.92
N GLN A 115 18.84 -8.24 -2.01
CA GLN A 115 18.75 -7.73 -3.37
C GLN A 115 17.29 -7.45 -3.76
N LYS A 116 17.03 -6.27 -4.32
CA LYS A 116 15.68 -5.81 -4.64
C LYS A 116 15.55 -5.35 -6.12
N PRO A 117 15.90 -6.20 -7.10
CA PRO A 117 15.89 -5.81 -8.51
C PRO A 117 14.51 -5.35 -8.99
N PHE A 118 13.45 -5.83 -8.39
CA PHE A 118 12.08 -5.43 -8.69
C PHE A 118 11.81 -3.93 -8.49
N LEU A 119 12.58 -3.23 -7.68
CA LEU A 119 12.46 -1.78 -7.49
C LEU A 119 12.85 -0.99 -8.75
N GLU A 120 13.66 -1.55 -9.64
CA GLU A 120 13.95 -0.97 -10.95
C GLU A 120 13.09 -1.58 -12.06
N THR A 121 12.86 -2.91 -12.01
CA THR A 121 12.17 -3.63 -13.09
C THR A 121 10.69 -3.27 -13.17
N ALA A 122 10.01 -3.19 -12.03
CA ALA A 122 8.60 -2.83 -12.01
C ALA A 122 8.36 -1.44 -12.64
N PRO A 123 7.29 -1.27 -13.44
CA PRO A 123 7.03 -0.02 -14.16
C PRO A 123 6.75 1.15 -13.23
N ALA A 124 6.21 0.91 -12.04
CA ALA A 124 5.88 1.96 -11.08
C ALA A 124 6.17 1.55 -9.64
N LEU A 125 6.64 2.52 -8.86
CA LEU A 125 6.66 2.46 -7.40
C LEU A 125 5.70 3.52 -6.88
N ILE A 126 4.95 3.22 -5.82
CA ILE A 126 4.13 4.21 -5.13
C ILE A 126 4.65 4.32 -3.70
N ALA A 127 5.36 5.41 -3.41
CA ALA A 127 5.79 5.71 -2.05
C ALA A 127 4.62 6.36 -1.30
N ILE A 128 4.21 5.75 -0.21
CA ILE A 128 3.10 6.18 0.63
C ILE A 128 3.66 6.87 1.85
N PHE A 129 3.24 8.12 2.06
CA PHE A 129 3.66 8.95 3.16
C PHE A 129 2.49 9.21 4.12
N LEU A 130 2.81 9.24 5.39
CA LEU A 130 1.93 9.58 6.48
C LEU A 130 2.21 11.02 6.91
N LYS A 131 1.17 11.87 6.93
CA LYS A 131 1.25 13.25 7.43
C LYS A 131 0.92 13.29 8.92
N LYS A 132 1.91 13.60 9.77
CA LYS A 132 1.68 13.78 11.21
C LYS A 132 0.90 15.03 11.54
N VAL A 133 1.08 16.05 10.70
CA VAL A 133 0.38 17.33 10.79
C VAL A 133 -0.04 17.78 9.39
N THR A 134 -1.14 18.51 9.33
CA THR A 134 -1.55 19.28 8.14
C THR A 134 -1.19 20.74 8.38
N LEU A 135 -0.75 21.44 7.34
CA LEU A 135 -0.53 22.88 7.37
C LEU A 135 -1.78 23.58 6.82
N ASP A 136 -2.25 24.59 7.51
CA ASP A 136 -3.28 25.49 6.96
C ASP A 136 -2.67 26.52 5.98
N VAL A 137 -3.50 27.40 5.43
CA VAL A 137 -3.10 28.40 4.45
C VAL A 137 -2.09 29.43 5.01
N ASP A 138 -2.07 29.58 6.33
CA ASP A 138 -1.16 30.49 7.05
C ASP A 138 0.11 29.77 7.53
N GLY A 139 0.23 28.45 7.25
CA GLY A 139 1.37 27.63 7.64
C GLY A 139 1.32 27.09 9.07
N ASN A 140 0.19 27.26 9.80
CA ASN A 140 0.03 26.70 11.14
C ASN A 140 -0.13 25.19 11.09
N LYS A 141 0.45 24.51 12.08
CA LYS A 141 0.44 23.05 12.18
C LYS A 141 -0.79 22.56 12.94
N HIS A 142 -1.58 21.74 12.30
CA HIS A 142 -2.70 21.02 12.90
C HIS A 142 -2.37 19.53 13.01
N LYS A 143 -2.45 18.98 14.23
CA LYS A 143 -2.15 17.57 14.48
C LYS A 143 -3.20 16.69 13.81
N ASN A 144 -2.76 15.67 13.07
CA ASN A 144 -3.62 14.63 12.51
C ASN A 144 -3.80 13.49 13.53
N TYR A 145 -5.01 12.93 13.58
CA TYR A 145 -5.38 11.82 14.46
C TYR A 145 -5.50 10.51 13.68
N TYR A 146 -5.23 9.38 14.35
CA TYR A 146 -5.36 8.04 13.77
C TYR A 146 -4.64 7.91 12.42
N THR A 147 -3.44 8.48 12.35
CA THR A 147 -2.73 8.64 11.07
C THR A 147 -2.30 7.30 10.48
N SER A 148 -1.79 6.39 11.31
CA SER A 148 -1.34 5.07 10.86
C SER A 148 -2.50 4.19 10.40
N GLU A 149 -3.59 4.19 11.15
CA GLU A 149 -4.82 3.46 10.85
C GLU A 149 -5.44 3.97 9.54
N SER A 150 -5.57 5.29 9.40
CA SER A 150 -6.11 5.93 8.21
C SER A 150 -5.29 5.63 6.96
N VAL A 151 -3.95 5.76 7.04
CA VAL A 151 -3.05 5.46 5.92
C VAL A 151 -3.03 3.96 5.61
N GLY A 152 -3.14 3.11 6.63
CA GLY A 152 -3.27 1.66 6.47
C GLY A 152 -4.53 1.27 5.69
N ILE A 153 -5.69 1.86 6.02
CA ILE A 153 -6.95 1.65 5.30
C ILE A 153 -6.82 2.13 3.85
N ALA A 154 -6.31 3.34 3.62
CA ALA A 154 -6.09 3.88 2.27
C ALA A 154 -5.15 2.99 1.45
N THR A 155 -4.08 2.47 2.07
CA THR A 155 -3.14 1.52 1.43
C THR A 155 -3.84 0.21 1.06
N GLY A 156 -4.68 -0.34 1.91
CA GLY A 156 -5.48 -1.53 1.63
C GLY A 156 -6.43 -1.32 0.45
N MET A 157 -7.09 -0.17 0.37
CA MET A 157 -7.94 0.22 -0.75
C MET A 157 -7.13 0.38 -2.05
N LEU A 158 -5.93 0.98 -1.99
CA LEU A 158 -5.03 1.09 -3.14
C LEU A 158 -4.64 -0.28 -3.70
N ILE A 159 -4.20 -1.20 -2.82
CA ILE A 159 -3.84 -2.57 -3.20
C ILE A 159 -5.03 -3.30 -3.84
N THR A 160 -6.22 -3.13 -3.28
CA THR A 160 -7.46 -3.71 -3.78
C THR A 160 -7.79 -3.18 -5.17
N ALA A 161 -7.74 -1.86 -5.37
CA ALA A 161 -8.02 -1.23 -6.66
C ALA A 161 -7.05 -1.69 -7.75
N LEU A 162 -5.74 -1.71 -7.44
CA LEU A 162 -4.71 -2.20 -8.36
C LEU A 162 -4.89 -3.68 -8.71
N HIS A 163 -5.21 -4.52 -7.73
CA HIS A 163 -5.48 -5.95 -7.96
C HIS A 163 -6.73 -6.15 -8.85
N ARG A 164 -7.79 -5.40 -8.62
CA ARG A 164 -9.00 -5.42 -9.47
C ARG A 164 -8.72 -4.96 -10.90
N ALA A 165 -7.76 -4.07 -11.09
CA ALA A 165 -7.27 -3.63 -12.39
C ALA A 165 -6.31 -4.64 -13.09
N GLY A 166 -6.06 -5.81 -12.48
CA GLY A 166 -5.20 -6.86 -13.04
C GLY A 166 -3.71 -6.63 -12.78
N LEU A 167 -3.35 -5.79 -11.82
CA LEU A 167 -1.96 -5.52 -11.47
C LEU A 167 -1.53 -6.30 -10.22
N ALA A 168 -0.28 -6.73 -10.22
CA ALA A 168 0.39 -7.28 -9.07
C ALA A 168 1.03 -6.18 -8.21
N THR A 169 1.13 -6.45 -6.91
CA THR A 169 1.75 -5.54 -5.96
C THR A 169 2.68 -6.26 -5.00
N LEU A 170 3.67 -5.52 -4.49
CA LEU A 170 4.49 -5.92 -3.36
C LEU A 170 4.57 -4.77 -2.37
N THR A 171 4.21 -5.02 -1.12
CA THR A 171 4.53 -4.11 -0.02
C THR A 171 5.99 -4.26 0.38
N HIS A 172 6.74 -3.17 0.38
CA HIS A 172 8.15 -3.16 0.74
C HIS A 172 8.39 -2.09 1.81
N THR A 173 8.97 -2.51 2.94
CA THR A 173 9.16 -1.66 4.13
C THR A 173 10.59 -1.79 4.66
N PRO A 174 11.63 -1.40 3.90
CA PRO A 174 12.99 -1.37 4.41
C PRO A 174 13.05 -0.41 5.60
N SER A 175 13.78 -0.77 6.65
CA SER A 175 13.85 0.05 7.85
C SER A 175 15.30 0.42 8.18
N PRO A 176 15.60 1.72 8.34
CA PRO A 176 14.71 2.89 8.20
C PRO A 176 14.41 3.27 6.74
N MET A 177 13.25 3.90 6.49
CA MET A 177 12.83 4.38 5.15
C MET A 177 13.10 5.87 4.91
N LYS A 178 13.92 6.53 5.75
CA LYS A 178 14.16 7.98 5.66
C LYS A 178 14.70 8.42 4.29
N PHE A 179 15.48 7.56 3.63
CA PHE A 179 16.00 7.79 2.29
C PHE A 179 14.90 8.13 1.25
N LEU A 180 13.67 7.62 1.42
CA LEU A 180 12.55 7.97 0.54
C LEU A 180 12.19 9.45 0.64
N SER A 181 12.20 10.03 1.85
CA SER A 181 11.95 11.47 2.02
C SER A 181 13.04 12.31 1.35
N GLU A 182 14.28 11.88 1.45
CA GLU A 182 15.44 12.58 0.87
C GLU A 182 15.43 12.50 -0.66
N ILE A 183 15.29 11.31 -1.23
CA ILE A 183 15.29 11.09 -2.69
C ILE A 183 14.07 11.77 -3.35
N LEU A 184 12.90 11.69 -2.70
CA LEU A 184 11.64 12.21 -3.24
C LEU A 184 11.35 13.65 -2.76
N GLN A 185 12.28 14.29 -2.07
CA GLN A 185 12.22 15.66 -1.60
C GLN A 185 10.91 15.97 -0.84
N ARG A 186 10.55 15.06 0.10
CA ARG A 186 9.33 15.22 0.88
C ARG A 186 9.57 16.11 2.11
N PRO A 187 8.58 16.93 2.47
CA PRO A 187 8.71 17.82 3.63
C PRO A 187 8.75 17.01 4.95
N ASP A 188 9.35 17.60 5.99
CA ASP A 188 9.61 16.95 7.29
C ASP A 188 8.34 16.47 8.03
N HIS A 189 7.18 17.04 7.72
CA HIS A 189 5.91 16.62 8.32
C HIS A 189 5.33 15.36 7.66
N GLU A 190 5.91 14.91 6.55
CA GLU A 190 5.59 13.64 5.88
C GLU A 190 6.62 12.59 6.26
N ARG A 191 6.14 11.44 6.73
CA ARG A 191 6.98 10.29 7.07
C ARG A 191 6.67 9.13 6.13
N PRO A 192 7.69 8.46 5.57
CA PRO A 192 7.46 7.24 4.80
C PRO A 192 6.71 6.21 5.63
N PHE A 193 5.67 5.64 5.05
CA PHE A 193 4.84 4.61 5.66
C PHE A 193 5.08 3.25 5.01
N LEU A 194 5.08 3.21 3.67
CA LEU A 194 5.24 1.99 2.89
C LEU A 194 5.65 2.34 1.45
N LEU A 195 6.47 1.51 0.84
CA LEU A 195 6.73 1.53 -0.61
C LEU A 195 5.96 0.39 -1.27
N LEU A 196 5.06 0.71 -2.20
CA LEU A 196 4.29 -0.26 -2.96
C LEU A 196 4.90 -0.39 -4.36
N VAL A 197 5.35 -1.60 -4.70
CA VAL A 197 5.80 -1.95 -6.04
C VAL A 197 4.59 -2.36 -6.84
N VAL A 198 4.44 -1.85 -8.07
CA VAL A 198 3.23 -2.03 -8.90
C VAL A 198 3.62 -2.36 -10.33
N GLY A 199 2.99 -3.37 -10.90
CA GLY A 199 3.17 -3.76 -12.30
C GLY A 199 2.53 -5.08 -12.65
N TYR A 200 2.83 -5.57 -13.84
CA TYR A 200 2.44 -6.91 -14.26
C TYR A 200 3.45 -7.94 -13.73
N PRO A 201 3.01 -9.14 -13.32
CA PRO A 201 3.92 -10.23 -12.99
C PRO A 201 4.82 -10.58 -14.17
N ALA A 202 6.06 -11.00 -13.92
CA ALA A 202 6.90 -11.58 -14.96
C ALA A 202 6.27 -12.87 -15.50
N LYS A 203 6.58 -13.22 -16.75
CA LYS A 203 6.08 -14.46 -17.36
C LYS A 203 6.60 -15.67 -16.59
N GLY A 204 5.67 -16.52 -16.13
CA GLY A 204 6.02 -17.76 -15.41
C GLY A 204 6.46 -17.53 -13.96
N VAL A 205 6.26 -16.32 -13.39
CA VAL A 205 6.61 -16.03 -12.01
C VAL A 205 5.95 -17.01 -11.05
N GLN A 206 6.70 -17.41 -10.04
CA GLN A 206 6.20 -18.23 -8.93
C GLN A 206 6.07 -17.38 -7.67
N VAL A 207 5.18 -17.79 -6.79
CA VAL A 207 4.99 -17.17 -5.47
C VAL A 207 5.07 -18.26 -4.40
N PRO A 208 5.51 -17.94 -3.18
CA PRO A 208 5.59 -18.91 -2.09
C PRO A 208 4.24 -19.61 -1.89
N ASP A 209 4.25 -20.93 -1.76
CA ASP A 209 3.06 -21.71 -1.42
C ASP A 209 2.80 -21.60 0.09
N ILE A 210 2.06 -20.57 0.46
CA ILE A 210 1.68 -20.28 1.85
C ILE A 210 0.18 -20.17 2.00
N ALA A 211 -0.34 -20.77 3.07
CA ALA A 211 -1.76 -20.70 3.42
C ALA A 211 -2.09 -19.35 4.10
N ARG A 212 -3.36 -18.98 4.03
CA ARG A 212 -3.96 -17.95 4.89
C ARG A 212 -4.69 -18.64 6.04
N ALA A 213 -4.84 -17.91 7.15
CA ALA A 213 -5.64 -18.37 8.27
C ALA A 213 -7.08 -18.68 7.86
N ALA A 214 -7.68 -19.69 8.46
CA ALA A 214 -9.08 -20.03 8.26
C ALA A 214 -9.99 -18.96 8.88
N LEU A 215 -11.26 -18.93 8.49
CA LEU A 215 -12.23 -17.95 9.00
C LEU A 215 -12.33 -17.99 10.54
N ASP A 216 -12.38 -19.20 11.10
CA ASP A 216 -12.52 -19.42 12.54
C ASP A 216 -11.29 -18.94 13.34
N ASP A 217 -10.13 -18.80 12.69
CA ASP A 217 -8.90 -18.27 13.31
C ASP A 217 -8.87 -16.73 13.34
N ILE A 218 -9.68 -16.07 12.50
CA ILE A 218 -9.66 -14.60 12.32
C ILE A 218 -10.98 -13.92 12.69
N ALA A 219 -12.04 -14.68 12.99
CA ALA A 219 -13.35 -14.11 13.30
C ALA A 219 -14.08 -14.95 14.38
N THR A 220 -14.83 -14.25 15.22
CA THR A 220 -15.78 -14.84 16.17
C THR A 220 -17.16 -14.25 15.91
N PHE A 221 -18.18 -15.10 15.74
CA PHE A 221 -19.56 -14.69 15.56
C PHE A 221 -20.31 -14.90 16.89
N LEU A 222 -20.81 -13.80 17.47
CA LEU A 222 -21.64 -13.81 18.67
C LEU A 222 -23.09 -13.58 18.26
N SER A 223 -23.97 -14.53 18.52
CA SER A 223 -25.42 -14.51 18.20
C SER A 223 -26.24 -14.25 19.45
#